data_5ae298b294686e939cc30962729fd196
#
_entry.id   5ae298b294686e939cc30962729fd196
#
_cell.length_a   1.000
_cell.length_b   1.000
_cell.length_c   1.000
_cell.angle_alpha   90.00
_cell.angle_beta   90.00
_cell.angle_gamma   90.00
#
_symmetry.space_group_name_H-M   'P 1'
#
loop_
_entity.id
_entity.type
_entity.pdbx_description
1 polymer ?
#
loop_
_entity_poly.entity_id
_entity_poly.type
_entity_poly.pdbx_seq_one_letter_code
_entity_poly.pdbx_strand_id
1 'polypeptide(L)'
;LGVRLTSKQGFEVIKQLLEKSEPYNFILGARDIERTQAAFDEVKFDASKHTISLVPLDLTDLRSVQLFAQNALTKLGPNKLDLLFLCAGMVASAEGPGPHGSQWCTSYVVNHLCRLTQRIKSAREVCLT
;
A
#
# COMPACT_ATOMS: atom_id res chain seq x y z
N LEU A 1 8.47 -4.98 -1.14
CA LEU A 1 8.11 -3.57 -0.90
C LEU A 1 6.60 -3.39 -0.97
N GLY A 2 5.95 -3.02 0.13
CA GLY A 2 4.51 -2.73 0.16
C GLY A 2 4.28 -1.21 0.01
N VAL A 3 3.60 -0.79 -1.05
CA VAL A 3 3.34 0.64 -1.33
C VAL A 3 1.85 0.87 -1.59
N ARG A 4 1.30 1.96 -1.09
CA ARG A 4 -0.03 2.42 -1.50
C ARG A 4 0.09 3.45 -2.63
N LEU A 5 -0.59 3.18 -3.74
CA LEU A 5 -0.56 3.98 -4.97
C LEU A 5 -1.78 4.88 -5.17
N THR A 6 -2.24 5.62 -4.20
CA THR A 6 -3.29 6.62 -4.44
C THR A 6 -2.77 8.04 -4.61
N SER A 7 -1.47 8.24 -4.49
CA SER A 7 -0.83 9.52 -4.76
C SER A 7 0.08 9.42 -5.98
N LYS A 8 0.17 10.49 -6.76
CA LYS A 8 1.16 10.63 -7.84
C LYS A 8 2.58 10.34 -7.35
N GLN A 9 2.88 10.65 -6.09
CA GLN A 9 4.17 10.42 -5.45
C GLN A 9 4.48 8.93 -5.31
N GLY A 10 3.53 8.11 -4.82
CA GLY A 10 3.76 6.67 -4.66
C GLY A 10 3.99 5.98 -6.01
N PHE A 11 3.25 6.36 -7.04
CA PHE A 11 3.44 5.86 -8.40
C PHE A 11 4.82 6.23 -8.96
N GLU A 12 5.25 7.47 -8.76
CA GLU A 12 6.54 7.95 -9.25
C GLU A 12 7.71 7.23 -8.55
N VAL A 13 7.62 6.99 -7.25
CA VAL A 13 8.64 6.20 -6.51
C VAL A 13 8.77 4.80 -7.12
N ILE A 14 7.65 4.12 -7.41
CA ILE A 14 7.71 2.79 -8.02
C ILE A 14 8.34 2.84 -9.41
N LYS A 15 7.97 3.82 -10.24
CA LYS A 15 8.59 4.01 -11.55
C LYS A 15 10.11 4.12 -11.46
N GLN A 16 10.62 4.97 -10.57
CA GLN A 16 12.05 5.15 -10.37
C GLN A 16 12.75 3.87 -9.87
N LEU A 17 12.08 3.08 -9.04
CA LEU A 17 12.62 1.79 -8.59
C LEU A 17 12.62 0.74 -9.72
N LEU A 18 11.64 0.75 -10.61
CA LEU A 18 11.58 -0.13 -11.77
C LEU A 18 12.69 0.15 -12.81
N GLU A 19 13.28 1.34 -12.77
CA GLU A 19 14.45 1.70 -13.60
C GLU A 19 15.79 1.18 -13.03
N LYS A 20 15.79 0.69 -11.78
CA LYS A 20 17.00 0.16 -11.14
C LYS A 20 17.37 -1.22 -11.66
N SER A 21 18.65 -1.55 -11.55
CA SER A 21 19.17 -2.87 -11.94
C SER A 21 18.84 -3.98 -10.94
N GLU A 22 18.54 -3.64 -9.70
CA GLU A 22 18.23 -4.57 -8.62
C GLU A 22 16.80 -5.11 -8.76
N PRO A 23 16.58 -6.41 -8.53
CA PRO A 23 15.25 -7.00 -8.65
C PRO A 23 14.35 -6.57 -7.48
N TYR A 24 13.11 -6.19 -7.78
CA TYR A 24 12.11 -5.84 -6.78
C TYR A 24 10.83 -6.66 -6.96
N ASN A 25 10.28 -7.12 -5.84
CA ASN A 25 8.94 -7.68 -5.76
C ASN A 25 8.03 -6.68 -5.04
N PHE A 26 7.13 -6.04 -5.78
CA PHE A 26 6.21 -5.04 -5.26
C PHE A 26 4.86 -5.65 -4.93
N ILE A 27 4.37 -5.40 -3.71
CA ILE A 27 2.98 -5.67 -3.31
C ILE A 27 2.33 -4.32 -3.04
N LEU A 28 1.43 -3.91 -3.91
CA LEU A 28 0.87 -2.56 -3.94
C LEU A 28 -0.60 -2.56 -3.57
N GLY A 29 -0.96 -1.75 -2.57
CA GLY A 29 -2.35 -1.51 -2.20
C GLY A 29 -2.99 -0.41 -3.04
N ALA A 30 -4.13 -0.68 -3.67
CA ALA A 30 -4.88 0.29 -4.44
C ALA A 30 -6.39 0.15 -4.21
N ARG A 31 -7.13 1.28 -4.26
CA ARG A 31 -8.60 1.26 -4.20
C ARG A 31 -9.21 0.79 -5.52
N ASP A 32 -8.64 1.24 -6.62
CA ASP A 32 -9.06 0.94 -7.97
C ASP A 32 -7.95 0.15 -8.66
N ILE A 33 -8.13 -1.16 -8.69
CA ILE A 33 -7.13 -2.09 -9.24
C ILE A 33 -7.02 -1.92 -10.75
N GLU A 34 -8.15 -1.81 -11.47
CA GLU A 34 -8.16 -1.73 -12.93
C GLU A 34 -7.44 -0.49 -13.42
N ARG A 35 -7.76 0.67 -12.84
CA ARG A 35 -7.11 1.94 -13.16
C ARG A 35 -5.62 1.91 -12.82
N THR A 36 -5.26 1.27 -11.70
CA THR A 36 -3.87 1.17 -11.28
C THR A 36 -3.09 0.24 -12.19
N GLN A 37 -3.69 -0.89 -12.59
CA GLN A 37 -3.10 -1.82 -13.56
C GLN A 37 -2.85 -1.11 -14.89
N ALA A 38 -3.85 -0.44 -15.44
CA ALA A 38 -3.72 0.30 -16.71
C ALA A 38 -2.58 1.33 -16.66
N ALA A 39 -2.40 2.02 -15.52
CA ALA A 39 -1.30 2.97 -15.37
C ALA A 39 0.08 2.29 -15.36
N PHE A 40 0.19 1.06 -14.84
CA PHE A 40 1.46 0.29 -14.89
C PHE A 40 1.70 -0.38 -16.23
N ASP A 41 0.65 -0.74 -16.97
CA ASP A 41 0.78 -1.30 -18.32
C ASP A 41 1.41 -0.30 -19.31
N GLU A 42 1.28 1.01 -19.03
CA GLU A 42 1.96 2.07 -19.78
C GLU A 42 3.44 2.23 -19.41
N VAL A 43 3.88 1.69 -18.26
CA VAL A 43 5.26 1.79 -17.78
C VAL A 43 6.09 0.66 -18.36
N LYS A 44 7.10 1.01 -19.15
CA LYS A 44 8.08 0.02 -19.64
C LYS A 44 9.06 -0.35 -18.54
N PHE A 45 9.06 -1.60 -18.13
CA PHE A 45 10.03 -2.13 -17.17
C PHE A 45 10.39 -3.60 -17.51
N ASP A 46 11.47 -4.08 -16.95
CA ASP A 46 11.93 -5.45 -17.17
C ASP A 46 11.14 -6.43 -16.26
N ALA A 47 10.13 -7.06 -16.84
CA ALA A 47 9.26 -8.03 -16.14
C ALA A 47 10.02 -9.32 -15.75
N SER A 48 11.22 -9.55 -16.26
CA SER A 48 12.06 -10.67 -15.81
C SER A 48 12.75 -10.38 -14.48
N LYS A 49 12.93 -9.11 -14.14
CA LYS A 49 13.56 -8.66 -12.89
C LYS A 49 12.56 -8.23 -11.82
N HIS A 50 11.52 -7.54 -12.23
CA HIS A 50 10.57 -6.92 -11.30
C HIS A 50 9.21 -7.59 -11.38
N THR A 51 8.57 -7.78 -10.23
CA THR A 51 7.18 -8.24 -10.17
C THR A 51 6.31 -7.20 -9.48
N ILE A 52 5.11 -6.98 -10.00
CA ILE A 52 4.12 -6.08 -9.42
C ILE A 52 2.85 -6.89 -9.11
N SER A 53 2.44 -6.88 -7.86
CA SER A 53 1.19 -7.48 -7.40
C SER A 53 0.28 -6.40 -6.84
N LEU A 54 -0.88 -6.21 -7.44
CA LEU A 54 -1.90 -5.30 -6.93
C LEU A 54 -2.83 -6.03 -5.96
N VAL A 55 -3.17 -5.40 -4.85
CA VAL A 55 -4.08 -5.92 -3.83
C VAL A 55 -5.07 -4.81 -3.45
N PRO A 56 -6.37 -5.10 -3.38
CA PRO A 56 -7.36 -4.11 -2.98
C PRO A 56 -7.06 -3.55 -1.59
N LEU A 57 -7.12 -2.22 -1.46
CA LEU A 57 -6.88 -1.52 -0.19
C LEU A 57 -7.65 -0.21 -0.14
N ASP A 58 -8.63 -0.14 0.76
CA ASP A 58 -9.27 1.10 1.17
C ASP A 58 -8.86 1.43 2.62
N LEU A 59 -8.10 2.50 2.81
CA LEU A 59 -7.64 2.93 4.13
C LEU A 59 -8.75 3.60 4.96
N THR A 60 -9.90 3.87 4.40
CA THR A 60 -11.06 4.35 5.16
C THR A 60 -11.80 3.21 5.86
N ASP A 61 -11.56 1.95 5.47
CA ASP A 61 -12.12 0.74 6.08
C ASP A 61 -11.02 -0.11 6.71
N LEU A 62 -11.02 -0.21 8.04
CA LEU A 62 -10.03 -1.02 8.78
C LEU A 62 -10.11 -2.52 8.46
N ARG A 63 -11.29 -3.02 8.04
CA ARG A 63 -11.43 -4.41 7.57
C ARG A 63 -10.70 -4.62 6.25
N SER A 64 -10.78 -3.64 5.35
CA SER A 64 -10.01 -3.67 4.10
C SER A 64 -8.49 -3.69 4.38
N VAL A 65 -8.03 -2.93 5.38
CA VAL A 65 -6.62 -2.94 5.80
C VAL A 65 -6.18 -4.30 6.32
N GLN A 66 -7.01 -4.97 7.13
CA GLN A 66 -6.73 -6.31 7.65
C GLN A 66 -6.67 -7.35 6.52
N LEU A 67 -7.62 -7.32 5.58
CA LEU A 67 -7.65 -8.21 4.42
C LEU A 67 -6.44 -7.96 3.50
N PHE A 68 -6.07 -6.70 3.29
CA PHE A 68 -4.86 -6.37 2.55
C PHE A 68 -3.62 -6.98 3.20
N ALA A 69 -3.47 -6.86 4.52
CA ALA A 69 -2.33 -7.42 5.24
C ALA A 69 -2.25 -8.95 5.09
N GLN A 70 -3.38 -9.66 5.21
CA GLN A 70 -3.45 -11.11 5.01
C GLN A 70 -3.08 -11.51 3.58
N ASN A 71 -3.63 -10.83 2.59
CA ASN A 71 -3.34 -11.09 1.18
C ASN A 71 -1.87 -10.78 0.84
N ALA A 72 -1.32 -9.71 1.41
CA ALA A 72 0.08 -9.35 1.23
C ALA A 72 1.02 -10.41 1.82
N LEU A 73 0.72 -10.92 3.02
CA LEU A 73 1.46 -12.03 3.63
C LEU A 73 1.39 -13.30 2.79
N THR A 74 0.23 -13.64 2.25
CA THR A 74 0.07 -14.80 1.36
C THR A 74 0.92 -14.65 0.08
N LYS A 75 0.94 -13.45 -0.52
CA LYS A 75 1.78 -13.17 -1.71
C LYS A 75 3.28 -13.14 -1.38
N LEU A 76 3.64 -12.70 -0.19
CA LEU A 76 5.01 -12.69 0.29
C LEU A 76 5.54 -14.12 0.50
N GLY A 77 4.67 -15.04 0.95
CA GLY A 77 5.01 -16.44 1.21
C GLY A 77 6.10 -16.57 2.27
N PRO A 78 7.14 -17.39 2.02
CA PRO A 78 8.24 -17.57 2.96
C PRO A 78 9.25 -16.43 2.97
N ASN A 79 9.13 -15.48 2.05
CA ASN A 79 10.05 -14.35 1.95
C ASN A 79 9.82 -13.33 3.07
N LYS A 80 10.86 -12.56 3.37
CA LYS A 80 10.77 -11.46 4.33
C LYS A 80 10.35 -10.18 3.62
N LEU A 81 9.62 -9.33 4.35
CA LEU A 81 9.34 -7.98 3.92
C LEU A 81 10.56 -7.10 4.24
N ASP A 82 11.23 -6.60 3.21
CA ASP A 82 12.41 -5.75 3.39
C ASP A 82 12.03 -4.30 3.68
N LEU A 83 10.98 -3.81 3.04
CA LEU A 83 10.55 -2.42 3.19
C LEU A 83 9.02 -2.29 3.12
N LEU A 84 8.45 -1.58 4.08
CA LEU A 84 7.05 -1.14 4.09
C LEU A 84 7.02 0.39 3.87
N PHE A 85 6.49 0.82 2.71
CA PHE A 85 6.38 2.23 2.37
C PHE A 85 4.94 2.74 2.52
N LEU A 86 4.70 3.61 3.50
CA LEU A 86 3.38 4.18 3.83
C LEU A 86 3.31 5.65 3.40
N CYS A 87 3.03 5.90 2.12
CA CYS A 87 2.98 7.25 1.56
C CYS A 87 1.57 7.87 1.51
N ALA A 88 0.56 7.12 1.93
CA ALA A 88 -0.79 7.61 1.88
C ALA A 88 -1.10 8.57 3.03
N GLY A 89 -1.75 9.65 2.70
CA GLY A 89 -2.26 10.61 3.67
C GLY A 89 -3.37 11.43 3.04
N MET A 90 -4.18 12.05 3.86
CA MET A 90 -5.19 12.98 3.41
C MET A 90 -5.34 14.13 4.40
N VAL A 91 -5.70 15.28 3.87
CA VAL A 91 -6.16 16.42 4.65
C VAL A 91 -7.66 16.56 4.34
N ALA A 92 -8.48 16.35 5.35
CA ALA A 92 -9.91 16.57 5.29
C ALA A 92 -10.36 17.25 6.59
N SER A 93 -11.55 17.85 6.59
CA SER A 93 -12.10 18.40 7.82
C SER A 93 -12.21 17.30 8.88
N ALA A 94 -11.91 17.66 10.12
CA ALA A 94 -12.06 16.75 11.27
C ALA A 94 -13.54 16.63 11.72
N GLU A 95 -14.47 17.13 10.93
CA GLU A 95 -15.89 17.19 11.24
C GLU A 95 -16.56 15.86 10.97
N GLY A 96 -17.19 15.34 12.01
CA GLY A 96 -18.09 14.18 11.93
C GLY A 96 -17.40 12.81 11.89
N PRO A 97 -18.21 11.76 12.04
CA PRO A 97 -17.74 10.38 11.96
C PRO A 97 -17.32 10.02 10.54
N GLY A 98 -16.33 9.16 10.42
CA GLY A 98 -15.85 8.63 9.15
C GLY A 98 -16.81 7.59 8.54
N PRO A 99 -16.53 7.14 7.32
CA PRO A 99 -17.29 6.10 6.64
C PRO A 99 -17.17 4.74 7.36
N HIS A 100 -17.98 3.77 6.93
CA HIS A 100 -17.94 2.37 7.40
C HIS A 100 -18.22 2.19 8.90
N GLY A 101 -19.02 3.09 9.49
CA GLY A 101 -19.38 3.04 10.91
C GLY A 101 -18.28 3.48 11.87
N SER A 102 -17.24 4.12 11.37
CA SER A 102 -16.19 4.68 12.20
C SER A 102 -16.69 5.85 13.04
N GLN A 103 -16.39 5.84 14.34
CA GLN A 103 -16.62 6.98 15.24
C GLN A 103 -15.55 8.09 15.07
N TRP A 104 -14.47 7.79 14.37
CA TRP A 104 -13.36 8.69 14.13
C TRP A 104 -13.48 9.37 12.77
N CYS A 105 -13.01 10.59 12.64
CA CYS A 105 -13.01 11.28 11.35
C CYS A 105 -12.11 10.54 10.33
N THR A 106 -12.44 10.70 9.04
CA THR A 106 -11.74 10.01 7.94
C THR A 106 -10.24 10.25 7.95
N SER A 107 -9.80 11.48 8.22
CA SER A 107 -8.35 11.80 8.28
C SER A 107 -7.63 11.03 9.40
N TYR A 108 -8.28 10.88 10.56
CA TYR A 108 -7.69 10.12 11.67
C TYR A 108 -7.61 8.62 11.34
N VAL A 109 -8.66 8.07 10.73
CA VAL A 109 -8.66 6.67 10.28
C VAL A 109 -7.52 6.43 9.28
N VAL A 110 -7.44 7.23 8.23
CA VAL A 110 -6.47 7.07 7.15
C VAL A 110 -5.03 7.35 7.61
N ASN A 111 -4.82 8.43 8.36
CA ASN A 111 -3.46 8.87 8.69
C ASN A 111 -2.86 8.16 9.90
N HIS A 112 -3.69 7.63 10.80
CA HIS A 112 -3.24 7.04 12.06
C HIS A 112 -3.70 5.59 12.24
N LEU A 113 -5.00 5.32 12.34
CA LEU A 113 -5.49 3.99 12.71
C LEU A 113 -5.08 2.91 11.72
N CYS A 114 -5.17 3.18 10.42
CA CYS A 114 -4.79 2.19 9.41
C CYS A 114 -3.28 1.88 9.44
N ARG A 115 -2.43 2.82 9.83
CA ARG A 115 -0.98 2.59 9.97
C ARG A 115 -0.67 1.64 11.13
N LEU A 116 -1.41 1.74 12.23
CA LEU A 116 -1.26 0.84 13.38
C LEU A 116 -1.67 -0.60 13.05
N THR A 117 -2.70 -0.77 12.24
CA THR A 117 -3.20 -2.11 11.84
C THR A 117 -2.36 -2.75 10.73
N GLN A 118 -1.58 -1.98 9.98
CA GLN A 118 -0.64 -2.46 8.97
C GLN A 118 0.63 -3.10 9.56
N ARG A 119 0.78 -3.17 10.88
CA ARG A 119 1.84 -3.95 11.52
C ARG A 119 1.68 -5.43 11.15
N ILE A 120 2.38 -5.81 10.11
CA ILE A 120 2.50 -7.21 9.69
C ILE A 120 3.31 -7.91 10.77
N LYS A 121 2.65 -8.77 11.56
CA LYS A 121 3.22 -9.46 12.73
C LYS A 121 4.37 -10.44 12.41
N SER A 122 4.96 -10.45 11.24
CA SER A 122 5.96 -11.45 10.87
C SER A 122 7.31 -10.93 10.40
N ALA A 123 7.55 -9.66 10.41
CA ALA A 123 8.87 -9.14 10.09
C ALA A 123 9.50 -8.55 11.35
N ARG A 124 10.77 -8.81 11.57
CA ARG A 124 11.58 -8.02 12.49
C ARG A 124 11.40 -6.56 12.11
N GLU A 125 10.88 -5.79 13.04
CA GLU A 125 10.44 -4.42 12.87
C GLU A 125 11.51 -3.55 12.18
N VAL A 126 11.14 -2.99 11.02
CA VAL A 126 11.64 -1.70 10.61
C VAL A 126 10.41 -0.81 10.41
N CYS A 127 10.02 -0.16 11.48
CA CYS A 127 9.03 0.91 11.44
C CYS A 127 9.80 2.20 11.15
N LEU A 128 9.70 2.72 9.92
CA LEU A 128 10.09 4.09 9.64
C LEU A 128 8.86 4.97 9.84
N THR A 129 8.88 5.76 10.90
CA THR A 129 7.95 6.86 11.18
C THR A 129 8.09 7.97 10.15
#